data_8a8733d8e46c4d49931935f570ad7fc1
#
_entry.id   8a8733d8e46c4d49931935f570ad7fc1
#
_cell.length_a   1.000
_cell.length_b   1.000
_cell.length_c   1.000
_cell.angle_alpha   90.00
_cell.angle_beta   90.00
_cell.angle_gamma   90.00
#
_symmetry.space_group_name_H-M   'P 1'
#
loop_
_entity.id
_entity.type
_entity.pdbx_description
1 polymer ?
#
loop_
_entity_poly.entity_id
_entity_poly.type
_entity_poly.pdbx_seq_one_letter_code
_entity_poly.pdbx_strand_id
1 'polypeptide(L)'
;AASDVYKRQGYSDSYQTIIPDLIVREDGDDWLITTNDNGLPELRISRHYTEGIEGGEYSGKAKVFVKEKLDSANWFIEAVKQRRVTMVNVMRSIIKHQPEWFNGDMNHLRPLKLQDIAEEIDMDISTISRSTRGKFVDTPYGVFELKHYFTDAIDLGDGKVLGLSLIHISE
;
A
#
# COMPACT_ATOMS: atom_id res chain seq x y z
N ALA A 1 -26.84 -54.59 0.70
CA ALA A 1 -25.64 -54.00 0.14
C ALA A 1 -25.82 -52.47 0.12
N ALA A 2 -25.33 -51.82 1.12
CA ALA A 2 -25.34 -50.36 1.22
C ALA A 2 -24.14 -49.84 0.46
N SER A 3 -24.37 -49.02 -0.56
CA SER A 3 -23.33 -48.33 -1.27
C SER A 3 -23.11 -46.99 -0.60
N ASP A 4 -21.98 -46.85 0.09
CA ASP A 4 -21.49 -45.60 0.62
C ASP A 4 -21.07 -44.69 -0.53
N VAL A 5 -21.95 -43.76 -0.87
CA VAL A 5 -21.60 -42.65 -1.73
C VAL A 5 -20.85 -41.62 -0.88
N TYR A 6 -19.55 -41.75 -0.83
CA TYR A 6 -18.66 -40.70 -0.32
C TYR A 6 -18.84 -39.46 -1.19
N LYS A 7 -19.64 -38.51 -0.71
CA LYS A 7 -19.64 -37.15 -1.21
C LYS A 7 -18.24 -36.54 -0.90
N ARG A 8 -17.36 -36.58 -1.87
CA ARG A 8 -16.21 -35.70 -1.89
C ARG A 8 -16.73 -34.26 -1.96
N GLN A 9 -16.89 -33.64 -0.80
CA GLN A 9 -16.97 -32.18 -0.74
C GLN A 9 -15.61 -31.68 -1.27
N GLY A 10 -15.61 -31.20 -2.50
CA GLY A 10 -14.50 -30.45 -3.03
C GLY A 10 -14.34 -29.18 -2.19
N TYR A 11 -13.38 -29.18 -1.29
CA TYR A 11 -12.79 -27.94 -0.79
C TYR A 11 -12.19 -27.26 -2.00
N SER A 12 -12.92 -26.36 -2.62
CA SER A 12 -12.32 -25.35 -3.46
C SER A 12 -11.64 -24.36 -2.49
N ASP A 13 -10.41 -24.66 -2.10
CA ASP A 13 -9.53 -23.65 -1.60
C ASP A 13 -9.42 -22.59 -2.70
N SER A 14 -10.26 -21.57 -2.60
CA SER A 14 -10.10 -20.36 -3.37
C SER A 14 -8.85 -19.69 -2.82
N TYR A 15 -7.69 -20.05 -3.36
CA TYR A 15 -6.45 -19.33 -3.11
C TYR A 15 -6.68 -17.89 -3.58
N GLN A 16 -6.95 -17.01 -2.64
CA GLN A 16 -6.98 -15.58 -2.93
C GLN A 16 -5.54 -15.18 -3.23
N THR A 17 -5.23 -15.06 -4.52
CA THR A 17 -3.94 -14.52 -4.94
C THR A 17 -3.89 -13.06 -4.54
N ILE A 18 -3.12 -12.76 -3.50
CA ILE A 18 -2.89 -11.38 -3.07
C ILE A 18 -1.85 -10.77 -4.01
N ILE A 19 -2.25 -9.70 -4.71
CA ILE A 19 -1.33 -8.90 -5.50
C ILE A 19 -0.78 -7.81 -4.58
N PRO A 20 0.54 -7.79 -4.30
CA PRO A 20 1.13 -6.78 -3.44
C PRO A 20 1.11 -5.40 -4.11
N ASP A 21 0.94 -4.34 -3.34
CA ASP A 21 1.00 -2.95 -3.80
C ASP A 21 2.44 -2.41 -3.81
N LEU A 22 3.28 -2.95 -2.94
CA LEU A 22 4.69 -2.59 -2.81
C LEU A 22 5.56 -3.85 -2.92
N ILE A 23 6.76 -3.66 -3.43
CA ILE A 23 7.81 -4.68 -3.48
C ILE A 23 9.05 -4.12 -2.80
N VAL A 24 9.58 -4.86 -1.83
CA VAL A 24 10.79 -4.53 -1.07
C VAL A 24 11.83 -5.61 -1.32
N ARG A 25 13.02 -5.21 -1.71
CA ARG A 25 14.16 -6.10 -1.94
C ARG A 25 15.41 -5.52 -1.31
N GLU A 26 16.33 -6.39 -0.91
CA GLU A 26 17.65 -5.99 -0.45
C GLU A 26 18.49 -5.46 -1.62
N ASP A 27 19.18 -4.35 -1.39
CA ASP A 27 20.11 -3.73 -2.35
C ASP A 27 21.41 -3.33 -1.61
N GLY A 28 22.28 -4.30 -1.40
CA GLY A 28 23.48 -4.14 -0.58
C GLY A 28 23.14 -3.89 0.89
N ASP A 29 23.54 -2.73 1.40
CA ASP A 29 23.24 -2.31 2.79
C ASP A 29 21.91 -1.54 2.91
N ASP A 30 21.20 -1.35 1.79
CA ASP A 30 19.97 -0.56 1.71
C ASP A 30 18.77 -1.42 1.23
N TRP A 31 17.58 -0.82 1.25
CA TRP A 31 16.34 -1.43 0.80
C TRP A 31 15.78 -0.72 -0.43
N LEU A 32 15.65 -1.45 -1.52
CA LEU A 32 14.95 -0.99 -2.71
C LEU A 32 13.44 -1.17 -2.53
N ILE A 33 12.71 -0.06 -2.54
CA ILE A 33 11.25 -0.04 -2.41
C ILE A 33 10.66 0.41 -3.74
N THR A 34 9.84 -0.44 -4.34
CA THR A 34 9.14 -0.14 -5.60
C THR A 34 7.65 -0.33 -5.45
N THR A 35 6.87 0.47 -6.17
CA THR A 35 5.43 0.27 -6.28
C THR A 35 5.14 -0.80 -7.32
N ASN A 36 4.23 -1.72 -7.01
CA ASN A 36 3.78 -2.71 -7.96
C ASN A 36 2.61 -2.14 -8.76
N ASP A 37 2.93 -1.45 -9.85
CA ASP A 37 1.93 -0.82 -10.72
C ASP A 37 1.31 -1.80 -11.73
N ASN A 38 1.19 -3.08 -11.39
CA ASN A 38 0.66 -4.11 -12.26
C ASN A 38 -0.69 -3.70 -12.88
N GLY A 39 -0.64 -3.19 -14.10
CA GLY A 39 -1.80 -2.89 -14.92
C GLY A 39 -2.28 -1.45 -14.94
N LEU A 40 -1.66 -0.52 -14.21
CA LEU A 40 -1.95 0.90 -14.40
C LEU A 40 -0.99 1.47 -15.46
N PRO A 41 -1.48 1.77 -16.66
CA PRO A 41 -0.67 2.45 -17.66
C PRO A 41 -0.24 3.82 -17.13
N GLU A 42 0.88 4.32 -17.63
CA GLU A 42 1.30 5.68 -17.34
C GLU A 42 0.23 6.66 -17.81
N LEU A 43 -0.42 7.31 -16.83
CA LEU A 43 -1.46 8.29 -17.14
C LEU A 43 -0.81 9.54 -17.72
N ARG A 44 -1.19 9.90 -18.93
CA ARG A 44 -0.75 11.11 -19.63
C ARG A 44 -1.94 11.83 -20.24
N ILE A 45 -1.88 13.14 -20.21
CA ILE A 45 -2.85 13.94 -20.97
C ILE A 45 -2.43 13.92 -22.45
N SER A 46 -3.42 13.74 -23.32
CA SER A 46 -3.19 13.79 -24.76
C SER A 46 -2.71 15.19 -25.19
N ARG A 47 -1.61 15.24 -25.92
CA ARG A 47 -1.03 16.49 -26.45
C ARG A 47 -2.01 17.27 -27.33
N HIS A 48 -2.88 16.58 -28.02
CA HIS A 48 -3.89 17.21 -28.89
C HIS A 48 -4.75 18.24 -28.13
N TYR A 49 -5.13 17.94 -26.88
CA TYR A 49 -5.94 18.88 -26.08
C TYR A 49 -5.12 20.06 -25.55
N THR A 50 -3.86 19.85 -25.17
CA THR A 50 -2.99 20.92 -24.69
C THR A 50 -2.59 21.86 -25.83
N GLU A 51 -2.17 21.31 -26.96
CA GLU A 51 -1.81 22.05 -28.15
C GLU A 51 -3.02 22.79 -28.78
N GLY A 52 -4.23 22.19 -28.76
CA GLY A 52 -5.46 22.81 -29.23
C GLY A 52 -5.87 24.04 -28.41
N ILE A 53 -5.59 24.06 -27.09
CA ILE A 53 -5.81 25.26 -26.25
C ILE A 53 -4.80 26.36 -26.57
N GLU A 54 -3.51 26.01 -26.69
CA GLU A 54 -2.42 26.93 -27.00
C GLU A 54 -2.50 27.47 -28.39
N GLY A 55 -2.85 26.61 -29.38
CA GLY A 55 -3.02 26.96 -30.80
C GLY A 55 -4.32 27.74 -31.12
N GLY A 56 -5.18 27.95 -30.12
CA GLY A 56 -6.41 28.72 -30.31
C GLY A 56 -7.51 27.97 -31.07
N GLU A 57 -7.42 26.66 -31.22
CA GLU A 57 -8.42 25.80 -31.86
C GLU A 57 -9.78 25.86 -31.16
N TYR A 58 -9.76 26.04 -29.83
CA TYR A 58 -10.96 26.21 -29.00
C TYR A 58 -11.24 27.68 -28.74
N SER A 59 -12.47 28.13 -28.93
CA SER A 59 -12.90 29.49 -28.66
C SER A 59 -14.09 29.56 -27.65
N GLY A 60 -14.20 30.71 -26.96
CA GLY A 60 -15.33 30.99 -26.09
C GLY A 60 -15.57 29.92 -25.01
N LYS A 61 -16.79 29.44 -24.89
CA LYS A 61 -17.23 28.46 -23.88
C LYS A 61 -16.51 27.10 -24.00
N ALA A 62 -16.16 26.69 -25.23
CA ALA A 62 -15.45 25.43 -25.46
C ALA A 62 -14.04 25.45 -24.85
N LYS A 63 -13.34 26.56 -24.97
CA LYS A 63 -12.00 26.73 -24.36
C LYS A 63 -12.04 26.61 -22.86
N VAL A 64 -13.02 27.27 -22.22
CA VAL A 64 -13.19 27.20 -20.76
C VAL A 64 -13.47 25.75 -20.34
N PHE A 65 -14.39 25.07 -21.02
CA PHE A 65 -14.74 23.70 -20.70
C PHE A 65 -13.55 22.73 -20.82
N VAL A 66 -12.80 22.80 -21.94
CA VAL A 66 -11.63 21.94 -22.14
C VAL A 66 -10.55 22.22 -21.09
N LYS A 67 -10.32 23.49 -20.75
CA LYS A 67 -9.36 23.87 -19.72
C LYS A 67 -9.74 23.29 -18.35
N GLU A 68 -10.99 23.41 -17.93
CA GLU A 68 -11.47 22.83 -16.67
C GLU A 68 -11.27 21.31 -16.62
N LYS A 69 -11.48 20.62 -17.74
CA LYS A 69 -11.25 19.17 -17.84
C LYS A 69 -9.78 18.80 -17.77
N LEU A 70 -8.90 19.58 -18.38
CA LEU A 70 -7.46 19.39 -18.30
C LEU A 70 -6.93 19.64 -16.88
N ASP A 71 -7.42 20.69 -16.22
CA ASP A 71 -7.04 21.00 -14.85
C ASP A 71 -7.47 19.86 -13.91
N SER A 72 -8.69 19.34 -14.08
CA SER A 72 -9.19 18.19 -13.33
C SER A 72 -8.37 16.92 -13.59
N ALA A 73 -7.99 16.66 -14.84
CA ALA A 73 -7.17 15.50 -15.20
C ALA A 73 -5.75 15.61 -14.63
N ASN A 74 -5.13 16.80 -14.69
CA ASN A 74 -3.84 17.06 -14.08
C ASN A 74 -3.89 16.82 -12.56
N TRP A 75 -4.90 17.37 -11.89
CA TRP A 75 -5.09 17.17 -10.46
C TRP A 75 -5.21 15.68 -10.10
N PHE A 76 -5.96 14.91 -10.90
CA PHE A 76 -6.11 13.47 -10.69
C PHE A 76 -4.78 12.72 -10.87
N ILE A 77 -4.02 13.03 -11.91
CA ILE A 77 -2.70 12.43 -12.17
C ILE A 77 -1.73 12.73 -11.01
N GLU A 78 -1.71 13.98 -10.55
CA GLU A 78 -0.87 14.36 -9.41
C GLU A 78 -1.30 13.67 -8.11
N ALA A 79 -2.59 13.51 -7.87
CA ALA A 79 -3.10 12.79 -6.71
C ALA A 79 -2.66 11.30 -6.72
N VAL A 80 -2.68 10.65 -7.90
CA VAL A 80 -2.21 9.27 -8.06
C VAL A 80 -0.70 9.17 -7.80
N LYS A 81 0.09 10.09 -8.36
CA LYS A 81 1.55 10.15 -8.12
C LYS A 81 1.87 10.36 -6.64
N GLN A 82 1.20 11.33 -6.02
CA GLN A 82 1.42 11.66 -4.60
C GLN A 82 1.11 10.45 -3.69
N ARG A 83 0.05 9.69 -4.03
CA ARG A 83 -0.26 8.47 -3.27
C ARG A 83 0.86 7.43 -3.35
N ARG A 84 1.49 7.26 -4.52
CA ARG A 84 2.64 6.35 -4.68
C ARG A 84 3.83 6.81 -3.83
N VAL A 85 4.16 8.09 -3.91
CA VAL A 85 5.25 8.69 -3.10
C VAL A 85 4.98 8.49 -1.62
N THR A 86 3.76 8.75 -1.17
CA THR A 86 3.35 8.54 0.23
C THR A 86 3.55 7.09 0.66
N MET A 87 3.10 6.12 -0.14
CA MET A 87 3.26 4.69 0.20
C MET A 87 4.73 4.27 0.30
N VAL A 88 5.58 4.75 -0.62
CA VAL A 88 7.03 4.48 -0.57
C VAL A 88 7.67 5.10 0.67
N ASN A 89 7.31 6.34 1.02
CA ASN A 89 7.83 7.01 2.21
C ASN A 89 7.38 6.32 3.50
N VAL A 90 6.12 5.91 3.58
CA VAL A 90 5.60 5.12 4.71
C VAL A 90 6.39 3.82 4.84
N MET A 91 6.62 3.09 3.74
CA MET A 91 7.37 1.84 3.78
C MET A 91 8.82 2.05 4.21
N ARG A 92 9.47 3.12 3.73
CA ARG A 92 10.83 3.49 4.14
C ARG A 92 10.91 3.78 5.63
N SER A 93 9.95 4.53 6.16
CA SER A 93 9.86 4.80 7.60
C SER A 93 9.62 3.52 8.41
N ILE A 94 8.76 2.61 7.94
CA ILE A 94 8.55 1.30 8.57
C ILE A 94 9.87 0.52 8.66
N ILE A 95 10.62 0.40 7.56
CA ILE A 95 11.91 -0.32 7.53
C ILE A 95 12.88 0.27 8.55
N LYS A 96 12.96 1.59 8.63
CA LYS A 96 13.83 2.31 9.57
C LYS A 96 13.47 2.02 11.03
N HIS A 97 12.18 1.87 11.35
CA HIS A 97 11.70 1.59 12.71
C HIS A 97 11.73 0.10 13.05
N GLN A 98 11.76 -0.80 12.06
CA GLN A 98 11.74 -2.25 12.23
C GLN A 98 13.02 -2.94 11.71
N PRO A 99 14.24 -2.47 12.08
CA PRO A 99 15.47 -2.99 11.50
C PRO A 99 15.70 -4.47 11.81
N GLU A 100 15.32 -4.95 12.99
CA GLU A 100 15.53 -6.35 13.38
C GLU A 100 14.67 -7.28 12.54
N TRP A 101 13.42 -6.89 12.30
CA TRP A 101 12.51 -7.66 11.45
C TRP A 101 13.03 -7.77 10.01
N PHE A 102 13.51 -6.66 9.44
CA PHE A 102 14.06 -6.64 8.09
C PHE A 102 15.46 -7.27 7.99
N ASN A 103 16.16 -7.46 9.09
CA ASN A 103 17.42 -8.23 9.16
C ASN A 103 17.21 -9.74 9.37
N GLY A 104 15.96 -10.22 9.32
CA GLY A 104 15.61 -11.64 9.35
C GLY A 104 15.02 -12.13 10.67
N ASP A 105 14.93 -11.31 11.72
CA ASP A 105 14.25 -11.67 12.96
C ASP A 105 12.76 -11.30 12.90
N MET A 106 11.99 -12.10 12.17
CA MET A 106 10.54 -11.87 11.97
C MET A 106 9.72 -11.95 13.27
N ASN A 107 10.29 -12.44 14.36
CA ASN A 107 9.60 -12.51 15.64
C ASN A 107 9.76 -11.22 16.46
N HIS A 108 10.63 -10.32 16.01
CA HIS A 108 10.95 -9.08 16.73
C HIS A 108 10.38 -7.87 16.04
N LEU A 109 9.11 -7.57 16.33
CA LEU A 109 8.49 -6.32 15.93
C LEU A 109 8.57 -5.33 17.09
N ARG A 110 9.16 -4.17 16.83
CA ARG A 110 9.16 -3.05 17.78
C ARG A 110 7.79 -2.38 17.80
N PRO A 111 7.31 -1.91 18.96
CA PRO A 111 6.10 -1.09 19.02
C PRO A 111 6.23 0.13 18.11
N LEU A 112 5.32 0.25 17.14
CA LEU A 112 5.29 1.33 16.15
C LEU A 112 3.85 1.81 15.98
N LYS A 113 3.60 3.10 16.18
CA LYS A 113 2.29 3.73 15.99
C LYS A 113 2.23 4.44 14.65
N LEU A 114 1.02 4.55 14.10
CA LEU A 114 0.78 5.36 12.91
C LEU A 114 1.20 6.82 13.10
N GLN A 115 1.08 7.34 14.32
CA GLN A 115 1.47 8.70 14.67
C GLN A 115 2.98 8.91 14.50
N ASP A 116 3.81 7.93 14.90
CA ASP A 116 5.27 8.03 14.80
C ASP A 116 5.71 8.21 13.34
N ILE A 117 5.09 7.43 12.44
CA ILE A 117 5.30 7.57 10.99
C ILE A 117 4.78 8.93 10.47
N ALA A 118 3.58 9.34 10.90
CA ALA A 118 2.97 10.58 10.47
C ALA A 118 3.84 11.80 10.82
N GLU A 119 4.40 11.84 12.02
CA GLU A 119 5.31 12.88 12.47
C GLU A 119 6.65 12.86 11.71
N GLU A 120 7.21 11.67 11.42
CA GLU A 120 8.47 11.54 10.69
C GLU A 120 8.38 12.04 9.25
N ILE A 121 7.28 11.73 8.55
CA ILE A 121 7.12 12.10 7.13
C ILE A 121 6.32 13.39 6.92
N ASP A 122 5.99 14.10 8.03
CA ASP A 122 5.23 15.36 8.03
C ASP A 122 3.88 15.25 7.30
N MET A 123 3.09 14.24 7.67
CA MET A 123 1.79 13.96 7.08
C MET A 123 0.73 13.70 8.15
N ASP A 124 -0.53 13.89 7.77
CA ASP A 124 -1.68 13.62 8.65
C ASP A 124 -1.82 12.12 8.93
N ILE A 125 -2.04 11.75 10.19
CA ILE A 125 -2.24 10.36 10.62
C ILE A 125 -3.39 9.69 9.85
N SER A 126 -4.44 10.44 9.50
CA SER A 126 -5.54 9.94 8.70
C SER A 126 -5.12 9.58 7.28
N THR A 127 -4.17 10.31 6.71
CA THR A 127 -3.57 10.03 5.39
C THR A 127 -2.75 8.75 5.43
N ILE A 128 -1.93 8.55 6.47
CA ILE A 128 -1.16 7.33 6.68
C ILE A 128 -2.09 6.12 6.84
N SER A 129 -3.08 6.24 7.72
CA SER A 129 -4.06 5.18 7.96
C SER A 129 -4.79 4.74 6.67
N ARG A 130 -5.21 5.70 5.83
CA ARG A 130 -5.85 5.40 4.53
C ARG A 130 -4.87 4.79 3.53
N SER A 131 -3.61 5.20 3.57
CA SER A 131 -2.58 4.71 2.64
C SER A 131 -2.13 3.29 2.97
N THR A 132 -2.25 2.86 4.22
CA THR A 132 -1.77 1.54 4.69
C THR A 132 -2.87 0.48 4.75
N ARG A 133 -4.13 0.88 4.89
CA ARG A 133 -5.26 -0.04 5.03
C ARG A 133 -5.46 -0.89 3.78
N GLY A 134 -5.46 -2.22 3.94
CA GLY A 134 -5.67 -3.18 2.86
C GLY A 134 -4.57 -3.13 1.80
N LYS A 135 -3.36 -2.66 2.16
CA LYS A 135 -2.20 -2.60 1.30
C LYS A 135 -1.18 -3.65 1.70
N PHE A 136 -0.67 -4.36 0.71
CA PHE A 136 0.26 -5.46 0.91
C PHE A 136 1.63 -5.13 0.34
N VAL A 137 2.66 -5.62 1.02
CA VAL A 137 4.05 -5.53 0.60
C VAL A 137 4.63 -6.92 0.41
N ASP A 138 5.30 -7.14 -0.70
CA ASP A 138 6.10 -8.33 -0.98
C ASP A 138 7.54 -8.08 -0.52
N THR A 139 7.96 -8.85 0.49
CA THR A 139 9.30 -8.79 1.09
C THR A 139 10.05 -10.09 0.81
N PRO A 140 11.38 -10.17 1.04
CA PRO A 140 12.12 -11.44 0.96
C PRO A 140 11.59 -12.53 1.88
N TYR A 141 10.85 -12.15 2.93
CA TYR A 141 10.30 -13.05 3.95
C TYR A 141 8.83 -13.42 3.71
N GLY A 142 8.21 -12.88 2.67
CA GLY A 142 6.81 -13.14 2.31
C GLY A 142 6.00 -11.88 2.06
N VAL A 143 4.69 -12.09 1.81
CA VAL A 143 3.74 -11.00 1.57
C VAL A 143 2.99 -10.68 2.85
N PHE A 144 3.07 -9.42 3.29
CA PHE A 144 2.45 -8.94 4.53
C PHE A 144 1.58 -7.73 4.25
N GLU A 145 0.52 -7.56 5.02
CA GLU A 145 -0.24 -6.31 5.03
C GLU A 145 0.59 -5.23 5.73
N LEU A 146 0.59 -3.99 5.24
CA LEU A 146 1.31 -2.88 5.87
C LEU A 146 0.88 -2.66 7.33
N LYS A 147 -0.38 -2.99 7.63
CA LYS A 147 -0.90 -2.93 9.00
C LYS A 147 -0.16 -3.87 9.98
N HIS A 148 0.44 -4.95 9.48
CA HIS A 148 1.19 -5.92 10.29
C HIS A 148 2.36 -5.29 11.07
N TYR A 149 2.98 -4.25 10.52
CA TYR A 149 4.13 -3.58 11.15
C TYR A 149 3.75 -2.57 12.23
N PHE A 150 2.47 -2.26 12.35
CA PHE A 150 1.97 -1.36 13.38
C PHE A 150 1.40 -2.17 14.54
N THR A 151 1.89 -1.89 15.72
CA THR A 151 1.25 -2.31 16.95
C THR A 151 0.17 -1.28 17.26
N ASP A 152 -1.09 -1.58 16.92
CA ASP A 152 -2.20 -0.93 17.59
C ASP A 152 -2.04 -1.28 19.07
N ALA A 153 -1.60 -0.34 19.88
CA ALA A 153 -1.77 -0.46 21.31
C ALA A 153 -3.28 -0.49 21.52
N ILE A 154 -3.83 -1.68 21.63
CA ILE A 154 -5.14 -1.87 22.24
C ILE A 154 -4.90 -1.42 23.67
N ASP A 155 -5.23 -0.18 23.95
CA ASP A 155 -5.32 0.37 25.28
C ASP A 155 -6.52 -0.33 25.97
N LEU A 156 -6.30 -1.58 26.33
CA LEU A 156 -7.09 -2.25 27.32
C LEU A 156 -6.67 -1.61 28.64
N GLY A 157 -7.44 -0.65 29.11
CA GLY A 157 -7.26 0.18 30.29
C GLY A 157 -6.87 -0.53 31.60
N ASP A 158 -5.91 -1.42 31.56
CA ASP A 158 -5.38 -2.17 32.69
C ASP A 158 -3.92 -2.61 32.47
N GLY A 159 -3.06 -1.71 31.99
CA GLY A 159 -1.59 -1.79 32.18
C GLY A 159 -0.87 -3.04 31.68
N LYS A 160 -1.47 -3.90 30.86
CA LYS A 160 -0.85 -5.07 30.25
C LYS A 160 -0.76 -4.93 28.75
N VAL A 161 0.43 -4.62 28.26
CA VAL A 161 0.82 -4.77 26.86
C VAL A 161 0.81 -6.27 26.53
N LEU A 162 -0.27 -6.75 25.93
CA LEU A 162 -0.27 -8.06 25.30
C LEU A 162 0.33 -7.88 23.90
N GLY A 163 1.62 -8.19 23.77
CA GLY A 163 2.21 -8.47 22.47
C GLY A 163 1.38 -9.57 21.80
N LEU A 164 0.94 -9.33 20.56
CA LEU A 164 0.35 -10.36 19.72
C LEU A 164 1.43 -11.41 19.41
N SER A 165 1.61 -12.31 20.36
CA SER A 165 2.39 -13.52 20.24
C SER A 165 1.55 -14.56 19.52
N LEU A 166 2.03 -14.92 18.32
CA LEU A 166 1.93 -16.27 17.79
C LEU A 166 0.53 -16.84 17.51
N ILE A 167 0.14 -16.80 16.26
CA ILE A 167 -0.60 -17.94 15.71
C ILE A 167 0.41 -19.08 15.61
N HIS A 168 0.39 -19.96 16.61
CA HIS A 168 1.03 -21.26 16.56
C HIS A 168 0.32 -22.09 15.52
N ILE A 169 0.96 -22.34 14.39
CA ILE A 169 0.61 -23.47 13.54
C ILE A 169 1.34 -24.65 14.14
N SER A 170 0.64 -25.46 14.92
CA SER A 170 1.10 -26.79 15.27
C SER A 170 0.54 -27.79 14.26
N GLU A 171 1.41 -28.62 13.75
CA GLU A 171 1.35 -29.83 12.92
C GLU A 171 -0.02 -30.42 12.60
#